data_b643a90f677f93392b84a38350760335
#
_entry.id   b643a90f677f93392b84a38350760335
#
_cell.length_a   1.000
_cell.length_b   1.000
_cell.length_c   1.000
_cell.angle_alpha   90.00
_cell.angle_beta   90.00
_cell.angle_gamma   90.00
#
_symmetry.space_group_name_H-M   'P 1'
#
loop_
_entity.id
_entity.type
_entity.pdbx_description
1 polymer ?
#
loop_
_entity_poly.entity_id
_entity_poly.type
_entity_poly.pdbx_seq_one_letter_code
_entity_poly.pdbx_strand_id
1 'polypeptide(L)'
;GWEVVNAGGPGDPAAQARERLPALLDTAGAQLLILSIGGNDFLRRLPEADTRAHIEAVCDTTLARGVQVMLLAVPRPSLSAAIGSLTDHPMYADIAAARAVVLQREGWSEVLADSDLRSDAIHANARGYAQQARNIVATARAAGLLPLS
;
A
#
# COMPACT_ATOMS: atom_id res chain seq x y z
N GLY A 1 20.25 1.21 11.36
CA GLY A 1 19.11 0.63 10.65
C GLY A 1 17.87 1.50 10.74
N TRP A 2 16.82 1.12 10.05
CA TRP A 2 15.52 1.81 10.11
C TRP A 2 14.67 1.26 11.24
N GLU A 3 14.06 2.15 11.99
CA GLU A 3 13.01 1.78 12.93
C GLU A 3 11.67 1.74 12.17
N VAL A 4 10.92 0.65 12.34
CA VAL A 4 9.64 0.46 11.69
C VAL A 4 8.50 0.53 12.72
N VAL A 5 7.59 1.45 12.51
CA VAL A 5 6.35 1.55 13.31
C VAL A 5 5.20 0.98 12.49
N ASN A 6 4.58 -0.09 12.97
CA ASN A 6 3.38 -0.63 12.36
C ASN A 6 2.15 0.13 12.85
N ALA A 7 1.56 0.92 11.98
CA ALA A 7 0.37 1.71 12.24
C ALA A 7 -0.87 1.18 11.50
N GLY A 8 -0.78 -0.03 10.95
CA GLY A 8 -1.90 -0.67 10.24
C GLY A 8 -3.06 -1.02 11.17
N GLY A 9 -4.28 -0.80 10.71
CA GLY A 9 -5.52 -1.20 11.38
C GLY A 9 -6.19 -2.36 10.62
N PRO A 10 -6.46 -3.51 11.26
CA PRO A 10 -7.14 -4.61 10.59
C PRO A 10 -8.52 -4.20 10.08
N GLY A 11 -8.77 -4.44 8.79
CA GLY A 11 -10.06 -4.14 8.17
C GLY A 11 -10.35 -2.65 7.94
N ASP A 12 -9.37 -1.76 8.15
CA ASP A 12 -9.57 -0.32 7.98
C ASP A 12 -9.79 0.05 6.51
N PRO A 13 -10.87 0.78 6.18
CA PRO A 13 -10.98 1.45 4.89
C PRO A 13 -10.09 2.70 4.84
N ALA A 14 -9.89 3.23 3.63
CA ALA A 14 -9.04 4.40 3.39
C ALA A 14 -9.46 5.64 4.21
N ALA A 15 -10.76 5.82 4.46
CA ALA A 15 -11.29 6.91 5.28
C ALA A 15 -10.71 6.89 6.70
N GLN A 16 -10.60 5.73 7.33
CA GLN A 16 -10.06 5.59 8.68
C GLN A 16 -8.55 5.84 8.71
N ALA A 17 -7.82 5.39 7.71
CA ALA A 17 -6.40 5.70 7.59
C ALA A 17 -6.17 7.22 7.49
N ARG A 18 -6.99 7.90 6.70
CA ARG A 18 -6.97 9.36 6.59
C ARG A 18 -7.21 10.06 7.91
N GLU A 19 -8.18 9.59 8.72
CA GLU A 19 -8.47 10.16 10.03
C GLU A 19 -7.32 10.01 11.02
N ARG A 20 -6.69 8.83 11.05
CA ARG A 20 -5.60 8.52 12.02
C ARG A 20 -4.28 9.17 11.68
N LEU A 21 -4.06 9.49 10.41
CA LEU A 21 -2.75 9.87 9.89
C LEU A 21 -2.12 11.09 10.58
N PRO A 22 -2.82 12.22 10.79
CA PRO A 22 -2.19 13.40 11.38
C PRO A 22 -1.55 13.11 12.74
N ALA A 23 -2.26 12.43 13.63
CA ALA A 23 -1.75 12.07 14.95
C ALA A 23 -0.56 11.10 14.87
N LEU A 24 -0.60 10.14 13.94
CA LEU A 24 0.50 9.22 13.72
C LEU A 24 1.76 9.93 13.24
N LEU A 25 1.64 10.85 12.30
CA LEU A 25 2.77 11.63 11.80
C LEU A 25 3.36 12.54 12.89
N ASP A 26 2.52 13.13 13.74
CA ASP A 26 2.95 13.99 14.83
C ASP A 26 3.75 13.24 15.91
N THR A 27 3.40 11.99 16.17
CA THR A 27 4.01 11.20 17.25
C THR A 27 5.16 10.32 16.80
N ALA A 28 5.16 9.83 15.56
CA ALA A 28 6.13 8.85 15.08
C ALA A 28 7.47 9.47 14.64
N GLY A 29 7.52 10.76 14.31
CA GLY A 29 8.72 11.38 13.73
C GLY A 29 9.16 10.70 12.43
N ALA A 30 8.20 10.23 11.64
CA ALA A 30 8.45 9.41 10.46
C ALA A 30 9.18 10.19 9.37
N GLN A 31 10.09 9.52 8.67
CA GLN A 31 10.78 10.03 7.49
C GLN A 31 10.19 9.46 6.20
N LEU A 32 9.54 8.31 6.30
CA LEU A 32 8.93 7.61 5.19
C LEU A 32 7.62 6.96 5.66
N LEU A 33 6.55 7.20 4.91
CA LEU A 33 5.28 6.47 5.04
C LEU A 33 5.21 5.42 3.94
N ILE A 34 5.08 4.16 4.32
CA ILE A 34 4.73 3.07 3.41
C ILE A 34 3.24 2.85 3.53
N LEU A 35 2.50 3.15 2.48
CA LEU A 35 1.04 3.17 2.48
C LEU A 35 0.48 1.99 1.68
N SER A 36 -0.18 1.06 2.38
CA SER A 36 -0.90 -0.06 1.79
C SER A 36 -2.36 0.03 2.23
N ILE A 37 -3.22 0.53 1.37
CA ILE A 37 -4.61 0.83 1.70
C ILE A 37 -5.51 0.71 0.47
N GLY A 38 -6.79 0.46 0.66
CA GLY A 38 -7.80 0.39 -0.39
C GLY A 38 -8.41 -1.00 -0.59
N GLY A 39 -7.72 -2.06 -0.18
CA GLY A 39 -8.22 -3.43 -0.34
C GLY A 39 -9.55 -3.66 0.36
N ASN A 40 -9.72 -3.15 1.58
CA ASN A 40 -10.98 -3.26 2.31
C ASN A 40 -12.10 -2.44 1.67
N ASP A 41 -11.78 -1.30 1.08
CA ASP A 41 -12.72 -0.49 0.32
C ASP A 41 -13.28 -1.25 -0.87
N PHE A 42 -12.42 -1.96 -1.61
CA PHE A 42 -12.83 -2.79 -2.75
C PHE A 42 -13.71 -3.96 -2.32
N LEU A 43 -13.34 -4.64 -1.23
CA LEU A 43 -14.12 -5.74 -0.69
C LEU A 43 -15.51 -5.31 -0.23
N ARG A 44 -15.62 -4.14 0.37
CA ARG A 44 -16.88 -3.56 0.83
C ARG A 44 -17.64 -2.86 -0.28
N ARG A 45 -17.11 -2.84 -1.49
CA ARG A 45 -17.70 -2.17 -2.65
C ARG A 45 -18.00 -0.68 -2.40
N LEU A 46 -17.12 -0.02 -1.64
CA LEU A 46 -17.22 1.42 -1.44
C LEU A 46 -16.95 2.16 -2.77
N PRO A 47 -17.52 3.36 -2.97
CA PRO A 47 -17.30 4.11 -4.20
C PRO A 47 -15.81 4.36 -4.47
N GLU A 48 -15.32 3.96 -5.63
CA GLU A 48 -13.89 4.10 -5.99
C GLU A 48 -13.42 5.56 -5.97
N ALA A 49 -14.28 6.49 -6.34
CA ALA A 49 -13.97 7.92 -6.28
C ALA A 49 -13.68 8.40 -4.85
N ASP A 50 -14.41 7.88 -3.86
CA ASP A 50 -14.20 8.21 -2.45
C ASP A 50 -12.91 7.58 -1.93
N THR A 51 -12.66 6.32 -2.25
CA THR A 51 -11.41 5.63 -1.91
C THR A 51 -10.21 6.37 -2.47
N ARG A 52 -10.27 6.76 -3.74
CA ARG A 52 -9.24 7.56 -4.39
C ARG A 52 -9.00 8.87 -3.65
N ALA A 53 -10.05 9.61 -3.35
CA ALA A 53 -9.96 10.89 -2.64
C ALA A 53 -9.31 10.74 -1.25
N HIS A 54 -9.61 9.67 -0.53
CA HIS A 54 -9.00 9.40 0.76
C HIS A 54 -7.51 9.06 0.64
N ILE A 55 -7.12 8.24 -0.32
CA ILE A 55 -5.71 7.91 -0.56
C ILE A 55 -4.93 9.16 -0.99
N GLU A 56 -5.50 9.95 -1.88
CA GLU A 56 -4.91 11.23 -2.31
C GLU A 56 -4.68 12.17 -1.13
N ALA A 57 -5.66 12.29 -0.24
CA ALA A 57 -5.55 13.13 0.95
C ALA A 57 -4.46 12.62 1.92
N VAL A 58 -4.31 11.31 2.08
CA VAL A 58 -3.23 10.71 2.89
C VAL A 58 -1.87 11.09 2.31
N CYS A 59 -1.69 10.95 1.00
CA CYS A 59 -0.46 11.34 0.33
C CYS A 59 -0.17 12.84 0.51
N ASP A 60 -1.16 13.68 0.26
CA ASP A 60 -1.00 15.14 0.32
C ASP A 60 -0.67 15.61 1.75
N THR A 61 -1.35 15.09 2.76
CA THR A 61 -1.07 15.40 4.17
C THR A 61 0.35 14.99 4.57
N THR A 62 0.78 13.82 4.14
CA THR A 62 2.12 13.28 4.44
C THR A 62 3.21 14.13 3.79
N LEU A 63 3.05 14.40 2.50
CA LEU A 63 4.01 15.21 1.74
C LEU A 63 4.11 16.65 2.29
N ALA A 64 2.98 17.25 2.68
CA ALA A 64 2.96 18.59 3.28
C ALA A 64 3.75 18.68 4.58
N ARG A 65 3.99 17.55 5.26
CA ARG A 65 4.81 17.48 6.48
C ARG A 65 6.27 17.13 6.20
N GLY A 66 6.68 17.09 4.94
CA GLY A 66 8.05 16.74 4.54
C GLY A 66 8.38 15.26 4.67
N VAL A 67 7.38 14.41 4.82
CA VAL A 67 7.55 12.94 4.91
C VAL A 67 7.41 12.34 3.51
N GLN A 68 8.34 11.47 3.13
CA GLN A 68 8.28 10.76 1.86
C GLN A 68 7.18 9.70 1.88
N VAL A 69 6.62 9.40 0.72
CA VAL A 69 5.57 8.39 0.57
C VAL A 69 5.99 7.33 -0.43
N MET A 70 5.77 6.08 -0.06
CA MET A 70 5.79 4.94 -0.97
C MET A 70 4.41 4.31 -0.96
N LEU A 71 3.72 4.38 -2.08
CA LEU A 71 2.38 3.81 -2.25
C LEU A 71 2.50 2.38 -2.78
N LEU A 72 1.86 1.44 -2.10
CA LEU A 72 1.78 0.06 -2.56
C LEU A 72 0.49 -0.13 -3.35
N ALA A 73 0.61 -0.49 -4.61
CA ALA A 73 -0.55 -0.80 -5.43
C ALA A 73 -1.26 -2.05 -4.91
N VAL A 74 -2.58 -2.01 -4.88
CA VAL A 74 -3.43 -3.11 -4.44
C VAL A 74 -4.24 -3.63 -5.64
N PRO A 75 -4.36 -4.95 -5.81
CA PRO A 75 -5.14 -5.48 -6.91
C PRO A 75 -6.63 -5.26 -6.72
N ARG A 76 -7.34 -5.12 -7.82
CA ARG A 76 -8.80 -5.18 -7.83
C ARG A 76 -9.23 -6.62 -7.54
N PRO A 77 -10.11 -6.88 -6.57
CA PRO A 77 -10.65 -8.21 -6.38
C PRO A 77 -11.35 -8.70 -7.66
N SER A 78 -10.98 -9.87 -8.12
CA SER A 78 -11.57 -10.44 -9.33
C SER A 78 -11.56 -11.96 -9.28
N LEU A 79 -12.44 -12.57 -10.10
CA LEU A 79 -12.47 -14.02 -10.27
C LEU A 79 -11.18 -14.58 -10.90
N SER A 80 -10.42 -13.75 -11.60
CA SER A 80 -9.13 -14.16 -12.18
C SER A 80 -8.08 -14.49 -11.13
N ALA A 81 -8.24 -14.09 -9.86
CA ALA A 81 -7.40 -14.55 -8.77
C ALA A 81 -7.40 -16.09 -8.64
N ALA A 82 -8.54 -16.73 -8.92
CA ALA A 82 -8.67 -18.19 -8.85
C ALA A 82 -7.79 -18.92 -9.89
N ILE A 83 -7.44 -18.26 -10.99
CA ILE A 83 -6.57 -18.80 -12.05
C ILE A 83 -5.14 -18.25 -11.99
N GLY A 84 -4.77 -17.62 -10.86
CA GLY A 84 -3.42 -17.12 -10.66
C GLY A 84 -3.09 -15.83 -11.42
N SER A 85 -4.09 -15.02 -11.76
CA SER A 85 -3.89 -13.75 -12.48
C SER A 85 -4.58 -12.62 -11.72
N LEU A 86 -3.80 -11.64 -11.30
CA LEU A 86 -4.29 -10.40 -10.69
C LEU A 86 -3.52 -9.22 -11.28
N THR A 87 -4.19 -8.09 -11.41
CA THR A 87 -3.58 -6.82 -11.83
C THR A 87 -3.88 -5.74 -10.82
N ASP A 88 -2.94 -4.81 -10.67
CA ASP A 88 -3.12 -3.64 -9.81
C ASP A 88 -4.33 -2.82 -10.26
N HIS A 89 -5.06 -2.27 -9.29
CA HIS A 89 -6.08 -1.29 -9.60
C HIS A 89 -5.40 -0.03 -10.19
N PRO A 90 -5.86 0.48 -11.35
CA PRO A 90 -5.18 1.56 -12.06
C PRO A 90 -5.13 2.89 -11.29
N MET A 91 -5.98 3.10 -10.27
CA MET A 91 -5.98 4.33 -9.50
C MET A 91 -4.64 4.61 -8.81
N TYR A 92 -3.89 3.57 -8.41
CA TYR A 92 -2.61 3.75 -7.72
C TYR A 92 -1.55 4.38 -8.62
N ALA A 93 -1.47 3.96 -9.86
CA ALA A 93 -0.55 4.56 -10.83
C ALA A 93 -0.92 6.02 -11.12
N ASP A 94 -2.21 6.31 -11.23
CA ASP A 94 -2.70 7.68 -11.45
C ASP A 94 -2.37 8.59 -10.26
N ILE A 95 -2.62 8.13 -9.05
CA ILE A 95 -2.31 8.88 -7.82
C ILE A 95 -0.81 9.13 -7.71
N ALA A 96 0.01 8.10 -7.90
CA ALA A 96 1.47 8.21 -7.79
C ALA A 96 2.05 9.17 -8.82
N ALA A 97 1.59 9.10 -10.06
CA ALA A 97 2.05 9.98 -11.13
C ALA A 97 1.68 11.45 -10.88
N ALA A 98 0.45 11.71 -10.42
CA ALA A 98 -0.03 13.07 -10.14
C ALA A 98 0.69 13.73 -8.97
N ARG A 99 1.24 12.95 -8.04
CA ARG A 99 1.90 13.46 -6.81
C ARG A 99 3.40 13.22 -6.77
N ALA A 100 3.95 12.58 -7.79
CA ALA A 100 5.37 12.20 -7.86
C ALA A 100 5.82 11.40 -6.62
N VAL A 101 4.96 10.53 -6.09
CA VAL A 101 5.31 9.58 -5.03
C VAL A 101 5.78 8.27 -5.63
N VAL A 102 6.61 7.54 -4.87
CA VAL A 102 7.10 6.23 -5.31
C VAL A 102 5.95 5.22 -5.27
N LEU A 103 5.81 4.45 -6.33
CA LEU A 103 4.82 3.38 -6.46
C LEU A 103 5.50 2.02 -6.49
N GLN A 104 5.11 1.11 -5.59
CA GLN A 104 5.38 -0.31 -5.77
C GLN A 104 4.28 -0.91 -6.64
N ARG A 105 4.68 -1.40 -7.81
CA ARG A 105 3.79 -2.08 -8.76
C ARG A 105 3.81 -3.58 -8.52
N GLU A 106 2.65 -4.21 -8.71
CA GLU A 106 2.49 -5.67 -8.81
C GLU A 106 2.89 -6.48 -7.57
N GLY A 107 3.35 -5.86 -6.49
CA GLY A 107 3.79 -6.58 -5.30
C GLY A 107 2.68 -7.44 -4.68
N TRP A 108 1.56 -6.85 -4.33
CA TRP A 108 0.41 -7.59 -3.82
C TRP A 108 -0.26 -8.45 -4.88
N SER A 109 -0.31 -7.99 -6.13
CA SER A 109 -0.91 -8.75 -7.22
C SER A 109 -0.19 -10.07 -7.45
N GLU A 110 1.13 -10.08 -7.45
CA GLU A 110 1.95 -11.30 -7.58
C GLU A 110 1.80 -12.24 -6.38
N VAL A 111 1.88 -11.70 -5.17
CA VAL A 111 1.75 -12.50 -3.94
C VAL A 111 0.38 -13.16 -3.84
N LEU A 112 -0.69 -12.40 -4.08
CA LEU A 112 -2.05 -12.92 -3.93
C LEU A 112 -2.48 -13.80 -5.12
N ALA A 113 -1.82 -13.71 -6.27
CA ALA A 113 -2.03 -14.63 -7.39
C ALA A 113 -1.39 -16.00 -7.15
N ASP A 114 -0.37 -16.09 -6.31
CA ASP A 114 0.33 -17.34 -6.01
C ASP A 114 -0.33 -18.09 -4.85
N SER A 115 -0.86 -19.27 -5.11
CA SER A 115 -1.53 -20.11 -4.11
C SER A 115 -0.61 -20.52 -2.96
N ASP A 116 0.71 -20.56 -3.16
CA ASP A 116 1.68 -20.92 -2.14
C ASP A 116 1.99 -19.74 -1.19
N LEU A 117 1.62 -18.53 -1.56
CA LEU A 117 1.90 -17.30 -0.83
C LEU A 117 0.67 -16.67 -0.16
N ARG A 118 -0.50 -17.25 -0.35
CA ARG A 118 -1.75 -16.75 0.24
C ARG A 118 -2.39 -17.74 1.19
N SER A 119 -3.09 -17.23 2.20
CA SER A 119 -3.93 -18.02 3.09
C SER A 119 -5.36 -18.16 2.58
N ASP A 120 -5.83 -17.14 1.85
CA ASP A 120 -7.11 -17.11 1.16
C ASP A 120 -7.05 -16.20 -0.09
N ALA A 121 -8.18 -15.92 -0.69
CA ALA A 121 -8.24 -15.13 -1.94
C ALA A 121 -7.74 -13.68 -1.78
N ILE A 122 -7.67 -13.16 -0.56
CA ILE A 122 -7.40 -11.74 -0.28
C ILE A 122 -6.32 -11.50 0.76
N HIS A 123 -5.80 -12.56 1.40
CA HIS A 123 -4.78 -12.44 2.43
C HIS A 123 -3.56 -13.29 2.10
N ALA A 124 -2.38 -12.71 2.26
CA ALA A 124 -1.13 -13.45 2.20
C ALA A 124 -0.98 -14.38 3.42
N ASN A 125 -0.24 -15.46 3.25
CA ASN A 125 0.27 -16.24 4.37
C ASN A 125 1.63 -15.67 4.84
N ALA A 126 2.28 -16.31 5.82
CA ALA A 126 3.55 -15.83 6.36
C ALA A 126 4.64 -15.71 5.28
N ARG A 127 4.71 -16.65 4.34
CA ARG A 127 5.66 -16.62 3.21
C ARG A 127 5.34 -15.47 2.26
N GLY A 128 4.06 -15.21 1.99
CA GLY A 128 3.60 -14.10 1.16
C GLY A 128 3.94 -12.75 1.77
N TYR A 129 3.70 -12.56 3.06
CA TYR A 129 4.11 -11.34 3.75
C TYR A 129 5.63 -11.13 3.73
N ALA A 130 6.41 -12.20 3.94
CA ALA A 130 7.86 -12.13 3.85
C ALA A 130 8.33 -11.77 2.43
N GLN A 131 7.70 -12.31 1.41
CA GLN A 131 8.00 -11.97 0.01
C GLN A 131 7.66 -10.50 -0.28
N GLN A 132 6.51 -10.03 0.16
CA GLN A 132 6.12 -8.63 -0.02
C GLN A 132 7.06 -7.68 0.72
N ALA A 133 7.50 -8.04 1.92
CA ALA A 133 8.48 -7.23 2.65
C ALA A 133 9.80 -7.08 1.87
N ARG A 134 10.29 -8.16 1.26
CA ARG A 134 11.48 -8.10 0.38
C ARG A 134 11.25 -7.21 -0.84
N ASN A 135 10.09 -7.31 -1.46
CA ASN A 135 9.71 -6.51 -2.61
C ASN A 135 9.62 -5.02 -2.26
N ILE A 136 9.06 -4.70 -1.09
CA ILE A 136 9.00 -3.32 -0.58
C ILE A 136 10.41 -2.75 -0.41
N VAL A 137 11.29 -3.49 0.26
CA VAL A 137 12.69 -3.04 0.47
C VAL A 137 13.40 -2.83 -0.86
N ALA A 138 13.24 -3.76 -1.81
CA ALA A 138 13.87 -3.65 -3.14
C ALA A 138 13.38 -2.40 -3.89
N THR A 139 12.07 -2.14 -3.89
CA THR A 139 11.51 -0.94 -4.53
C THR A 139 11.99 0.33 -3.85
N ALA A 140 12.00 0.38 -2.52
CA ALA A 140 12.44 1.54 -1.76
C ALA A 140 13.92 1.85 -2.01
N ARG A 141 14.77 0.83 -2.08
CA ARG A 141 16.20 1.00 -2.42
C ARG A 141 16.40 1.50 -3.85
N ALA A 142 15.71 0.90 -4.81
CA ALA A 142 15.79 1.31 -6.21
C ALA A 142 15.32 2.75 -6.43
N ALA A 143 14.38 3.23 -5.62
CA ALA A 143 13.87 4.59 -5.64
C ALA A 143 14.70 5.58 -4.82
N GLY A 144 15.75 5.13 -4.13
CA GLY A 144 16.59 5.98 -3.29
C GLY A 144 15.96 6.36 -1.94
N LEU A 145 14.89 5.68 -1.52
CA LEU A 145 14.24 5.93 -0.22
C LEU A 145 14.98 5.26 0.94
N LEU A 146 15.70 4.20 0.67
CA LEU A 146 16.51 3.47 1.63
C LEU A 146 17.95 3.34 1.13
N PRO A 147 18.96 3.22 2.02
CA PRO A 147 20.33 2.93 1.62
C PRO A 147 20.44 1.62 0.83
N LEU A 148 21.39 1.56 -0.10
CA LEU A 148 21.62 0.37 -0.94
C LEU A 148 22.30 -0.79 -0.20
N SER A 149 22.90 -0.55 0.93
CA SER A 149 23.61 -1.57 1.72
C SER A 149 22.81 -2.08 2.89
#